data_c277ceafba962252b84b6b1789083ea2
#
_entry.id   c277ceafba962252b84b6b1789083ea2
#
_cell.length_a   1.000
_cell.length_b   1.000
_cell.length_c   1.000
_cell.angle_alpha   90.00
_cell.angle_beta   90.00
_cell.angle_gamma   90.00
#
_symmetry.space_group_name_H-M   'P 1'
#
loop_
_entity.id
_entity.type
_entity.pdbx_description
1 polymer ?
#
loop_
_entity_poly.entity_id
_entity_poly.type
_entity_poly.pdbx_seq_one_letter_code
_entity_poly.pdbx_strand_id
1 'polypeptide(L)'
;MPGHIPHLLVSLHLLVLVAMAAVWDRIVPRPYMDEIFHVPQAQRYCQGDFWTWDPKLTTPPGLYIISNILLAIQRPLCSTYLLRLTNLVYPIVTLYLVTELLKEIHPRLTRQERFYSAAVIITFPILYFFNFMYYTDGGSAAFVLASWLAAKRGYHLLAALASAVALTFRQTNIIWALFILGTALLDLSSKDERRHFDPKAAFIRSPLQLVHALTGFVRMLLAKFSAALTMAMPYLGLLAGFAAFIKWNGGIVL
;
A
#
# COMPACT_ATOMS: atom_id res chain seq x y z
N MET A 1 3.94 -26.71 -21.34
CA MET A 1 2.63 -26.31 -20.76
C MET A 1 2.67 -25.59 -19.39
N PRO A 2 3.78 -25.00 -18.91
CA PRO A 2 3.80 -24.33 -17.59
C PRO A 2 3.22 -22.90 -17.58
N GLY A 3 2.90 -22.32 -18.73
CA GLY A 3 2.44 -20.92 -18.78
C GLY A 3 0.94 -20.67 -18.52
N HIS A 4 0.11 -21.71 -18.63
CA HIS A 4 -1.35 -21.55 -18.51
C HIS A 4 -1.88 -21.62 -17.06
N ILE A 5 -1.16 -22.27 -16.15
CA ILE A 5 -1.58 -22.48 -14.76
C ILE A 5 -1.78 -21.13 -14.01
N PRO A 6 -0.87 -20.14 -14.09
CA PRO A 6 -1.08 -18.86 -13.41
C PRO A 6 -2.33 -18.11 -13.87
N HIS A 7 -2.63 -18.14 -15.18
CA HIS A 7 -3.81 -17.47 -15.71
C HIS A 7 -5.12 -18.13 -15.25
N LEU A 8 -5.16 -19.46 -15.22
CA LEU A 8 -6.31 -20.20 -14.69
C LEU A 8 -6.56 -19.89 -13.23
N LEU A 9 -5.50 -19.86 -12.40
CA LEU A 9 -5.60 -19.55 -10.97
C LEU A 9 -6.04 -18.09 -10.72
N VAL A 10 -5.56 -17.14 -11.52
CA VAL A 10 -6.05 -15.74 -11.45
C VAL A 10 -7.52 -15.67 -11.80
N SER A 11 -7.96 -16.35 -12.87
CA SER A 11 -9.37 -16.37 -13.27
C SER A 11 -10.24 -17.03 -12.20
N LEU A 12 -9.78 -18.13 -11.61
CA LEU A 12 -10.46 -18.79 -10.51
C LEU A 12 -10.55 -17.89 -9.27
N HIS A 13 -9.47 -17.20 -8.94
CA HIS A 13 -9.45 -16.26 -7.82
C HIS A 13 -10.44 -15.12 -8.04
N LEU A 14 -10.50 -14.55 -9.24
CA LEU A 14 -11.48 -13.54 -9.62
C LEU A 14 -12.92 -14.05 -9.48
N LEU A 15 -13.19 -15.25 -9.97
CA LEU A 15 -14.50 -15.89 -9.86
C LEU A 15 -14.90 -16.04 -8.38
N VAL A 16 -13.98 -16.52 -7.54
CA VAL A 16 -14.19 -16.66 -6.09
C VAL A 16 -14.47 -15.31 -5.44
N LEU A 17 -13.68 -14.27 -5.78
CA LEU A 17 -13.89 -12.92 -5.24
C LEU A 17 -15.28 -12.39 -5.58
N VAL A 18 -15.70 -12.49 -6.84
CA VAL A 18 -17.03 -12.02 -7.28
C VAL A 18 -18.15 -12.82 -6.63
N ALA A 19 -18.01 -14.15 -6.59
CA ALA A 19 -18.99 -15.02 -5.94
C ALA A 19 -19.13 -14.70 -4.44
N MET A 20 -18.02 -14.55 -3.75
CA MET A 20 -18.01 -14.20 -2.31
C MET A 20 -18.59 -12.80 -2.07
N ALA A 21 -18.29 -11.82 -2.92
CA ALA A 21 -18.89 -10.48 -2.82
C ALA A 21 -20.42 -10.53 -3.00
N ALA A 22 -20.92 -11.32 -3.94
CA ALA A 22 -22.35 -11.50 -4.13
C ALA A 22 -23.04 -12.22 -2.95
N VAL A 23 -22.37 -13.23 -2.37
CA VAL A 23 -22.85 -13.91 -1.16
C VAL A 23 -22.84 -12.95 0.03
N TRP A 24 -21.76 -12.19 0.21
CA TRP A 24 -21.64 -11.18 1.26
C TRP A 24 -22.76 -10.15 1.20
N ASP A 25 -23.03 -9.60 0.01
CA ASP A 25 -24.08 -8.59 -0.16
C ASP A 25 -25.49 -9.15 0.13
N ARG A 26 -25.74 -10.43 -0.17
CA ARG A 26 -27.02 -11.10 0.20
C ARG A 26 -27.18 -11.29 1.70
N ILE A 27 -26.09 -11.62 2.41
CA ILE A 27 -26.10 -11.87 3.87
C ILE A 27 -26.12 -10.55 4.63
N VAL A 28 -25.35 -9.56 4.15
CA VAL A 28 -25.15 -8.24 4.78
C VAL A 28 -25.49 -7.14 3.76
N PRO A 29 -26.79 -6.94 3.44
CA PRO A 29 -27.20 -5.98 2.39
C PRO A 29 -27.05 -4.52 2.81
N ARG A 30 -26.97 -4.25 4.12
CA ARG A 30 -26.77 -2.91 4.67
C ARG A 30 -25.31 -2.63 4.98
N PRO A 31 -24.89 -1.35 5.02
CA PRO A 31 -23.56 -1.00 5.50
C PRO A 31 -23.25 -1.61 6.86
N TYR A 32 -22.07 -2.21 7.01
CA TYR A 32 -21.63 -2.93 8.20
C TYR A 32 -20.32 -2.34 8.74
N MET A 33 -20.16 -2.29 10.05
CA MET A 33 -19.04 -1.65 10.74
C MET A 33 -18.86 -0.19 10.25
N ASP A 34 -17.63 0.23 9.88
CA ASP A 34 -17.37 1.63 9.46
C ASP A 34 -17.94 1.97 8.07
N GLU A 35 -18.46 0.98 7.32
CA GLU A 35 -19.22 1.27 6.10
C GLU A 35 -20.41 2.21 6.36
N ILE A 36 -20.96 2.21 7.59
CA ILE A 36 -22.05 3.13 8.00
C ILE A 36 -21.65 4.60 7.85
N PHE A 37 -20.36 4.92 7.86
CA PHE A 37 -19.79 6.24 7.61
C PHE A 37 -19.25 6.38 6.20
N HIS A 38 -18.51 5.36 5.71
CA HIS A 38 -17.86 5.40 4.42
C HIS A 38 -18.83 5.40 3.25
N VAL A 39 -19.91 4.60 3.29
CA VAL A 39 -20.88 4.51 2.20
C VAL A 39 -21.64 5.82 1.99
N PRO A 40 -22.23 6.47 3.00
CA PRO A 40 -22.89 7.75 2.81
C PRO A 40 -21.94 8.84 2.29
N GLN A 41 -20.69 8.88 2.75
CA GLN A 41 -19.71 9.84 2.28
C GLN A 41 -19.36 9.60 0.79
N ALA A 42 -19.18 8.33 0.38
CA ALA A 42 -18.97 7.99 -1.03
C ALA A 42 -20.15 8.38 -1.91
N GLN A 43 -21.39 8.18 -1.43
CA GLN A 43 -22.60 8.55 -2.15
C GLN A 43 -22.70 10.05 -2.38
N ARG A 44 -22.26 10.88 -1.43
CA ARG A 44 -22.14 12.35 -1.63
C ARG A 44 -21.15 12.66 -2.77
N TYR A 45 -20.00 12.00 -2.80
CA TYR A 45 -19.02 12.14 -3.90
C TYR A 45 -19.61 11.72 -5.25
N CYS A 46 -20.39 10.65 -5.31
CA CYS A 46 -21.11 10.24 -6.51
C CYS A 46 -22.11 11.31 -7.01
N GLN A 47 -22.70 12.06 -6.10
CA GLN A 47 -23.63 13.16 -6.39
C GLN A 47 -22.91 14.48 -6.75
N GLY A 48 -21.56 14.49 -6.68
CA GLY A 48 -20.75 15.68 -6.94
C GLY A 48 -20.57 16.60 -5.73
N ASP A 49 -21.02 16.19 -4.55
CA ASP A 49 -20.79 16.92 -3.30
C ASP A 49 -19.44 16.47 -2.70
N PHE A 50 -18.37 17.19 -3.02
CA PHE A 50 -17.02 16.95 -2.53
C PHE A 50 -16.68 17.77 -1.27
N TRP A 51 -17.55 18.66 -0.84
CA TRP A 51 -17.29 19.63 0.22
C TRP A 51 -17.90 19.23 1.56
N THR A 52 -19.01 18.49 1.55
CA THR A 52 -19.65 18.05 2.78
C THR A 52 -18.92 16.83 3.34
N TRP A 53 -18.36 16.99 4.53
CA TRP A 53 -17.58 15.97 5.22
C TRP A 53 -18.26 15.49 6.49
N ASP A 54 -18.31 14.18 6.74
CA ASP A 54 -18.76 13.64 8.02
C ASP A 54 -17.63 13.77 9.06
N PRO A 55 -17.80 14.51 10.15
CA PRO A 55 -16.76 14.72 11.16
C PRO A 55 -16.34 13.45 11.92
N LYS A 56 -17.08 12.36 11.78
CA LYS A 56 -16.71 11.04 12.34
C LYS A 56 -15.69 10.30 11.51
N LEU A 57 -15.45 10.75 10.27
CA LEU A 57 -14.45 10.16 9.37
C LEU A 57 -13.08 10.75 9.66
N THR A 58 -12.18 9.91 10.12
CA THR A 58 -10.80 10.26 10.43
C THR A 58 -9.84 9.99 9.27
N THR A 59 -10.32 9.28 8.24
CA THR A 59 -9.53 8.89 7.06
C THR A 59 -9.69 9.92 5.94
N PRO A 60 -8.61 10.32 5.24
CA PRO A 60 -8.72 11.22 4.11
C PRO A 60 -9.50 10.61 2.92
N PRO A 61 -9.84 11.38 1.86
CA PRO A 61 -10.85 11.02 0.88
C PRO A 61 -10.43 10.02 -0.21
N GLY A 62 -9.26 9.37 -0.12
CA GLY A 62 -8.73 8.50 -1.18
C GLY A 62 -9.67 7.38 -1.61
N LEU A 63 -10.31 6.72 -0.65
CA LEU A 63 -11.30 5.67 -0.93
C LEU A 63 -12.44 6.20 -1.81
N TYR A 64 -13.00 7.37 -1.47
CA TYR A 64 -14.16 7.95 -2.16
C TYR A 64 -13.80 8.48 -3.55
N ILE A 65 -12.62 9.09 -3.70
CA ILE A 65 -12.14 9.60 -4.98
C ILE A 65 -11.94 8.44 -5.96
N ILE A 66 -11.25 7.38 -5.53
CA ILE A 66 -10.95 6.24 -6.41
C ILE A 66 -12.22 5.49 -6.77
N SER A 67 -13.11 5.22 -5.82
CA SER A 67 -14.39 4.57 -6.13
C SER A 67 -15.25 5.42 -7.06
N ASN A 68 -15.27 6.75 -6.88
CA ASN A 68 -15.99 7.66 -7.78
C ASN A 68 -15.41 7.64 -9.21
N ILE A 69 -14.08 7.55 -9.36
CA ILE A 69 -13.45 7.37 -10.68
C ILE A 69 -13.86 6.03 -11.31
N LEU A 70 -13.79 4.94 -10.54
CA LEU A 70 -14.15 3.60 -11.03
C LEU A 70 -15.64 3.49 -11.39
N LEU A 71 -16.51 4.22 -10.70
CA LEU A 71 -17.95 4.26 -10.95
C LEU A 71 -18.37 5.42 -11.86
N ALA A 72 -17.45 6.11 -12.55
CA ALA A 72 -17.74 7.32 -13.32
C ALA A 72 -18.88 7.16 -14.33
N ILE A 73 -19.04 5.96 -14.92
CA ILE A 73 -20.11 5.62 -15.87
C ILE A 73 -21.42 5.26 -15.16
N GLN A 74 -21.35 4.79 -13.91
CA GLN A 74 -22.50 4.25 -13.15
C GLN A 74 -22.87 5.13 -11.94
N ARG A 75 -22.41 6.39 -11.90
CA ARG A 75 -22.65 7.34 -10.78
C ARG A 75 -24.08 7.37 -10.24
N PRO A 76 -25.15 7.34 -11.08
CA PRO A 76 -26.52 7.37 -10.57
C PRO A 76 -26.88 6.15 -9.70
N LEU A 77 -26.12 5.05 -9.83
CA LEU A 77 -26.37 3.78 -9.14
C LEU A 77 -25.43 3.52 -7.96
N CYS A 78 -24.81 4.55 -7.36
CA CYS A 78 -23.82 4.45 -6.29
C CYS A 78 -24.38 3.75 -5.03
N SER A 79 -24.72 2.46 -5.18
CA SER A 79 -25.23 1.60 -4.13
C SER A 79 -24.10 1.03 -3.27
N THR A 80 -24.42 0.54 -2.08
CA THR A 80 -23.47 -0.16 -1.20
C THR A 80 -22.78 -1.31 -1.94
N TYR A 81 -23.53 -2.09 -2.71
CA TYR A 81 -23.00 -3.20 -3.50
C TYR A 81 -21.95 -2.75 -4.53
N LEU A 82 -22.26 -1.71 -5.31
CA LEU A 82 -21.32 -1.19 -6.31
C LEU A 82 -20.07 -0.60 -5.64
N LEU A 83 -20.19 0.07 -4.52
CA LEU A 83 -19.05 0.57 -3.76
C LEU A 83 -18.16 -0.57 -3.26
N ARG A 84 -18.75 -1.65 -2.74
CA ARG A 84 -18.01 -2.87 -2.36
C ARG A 84 -17.28 -3.50 -3.54
N LEU A 85 -17.90 -3.55 -4.72
CA LEU A 85 -17.28 -4.07 -5.93
C LEU A 85 -16.03 -3.27 -6.33
N THR A 86 -15.97 -1.97 -6.07
CA THR A 86 -14.76 -1.18 -6.35
C THR A 86 -13.56 -1.65 -5.54
N ASN A 87 -13.77 -2.19 -4.34
CA ASN A 87 -12.70 -2.71 -3.50
C ASN A 87 -12.10 -4.03 -4.03
N LEU A 88 -12.82 -4.77 -4.87
CA LEU A 88 -12.30 -6.01 -5.46
C LEU A 88 -11.14 -5.78 -6.45
N VAL A 89 -10.87 -4.54 -6.85
CA VAL A 89 -9.68 -4.21 -7.64
C VAL A 89 -8.39 -4.39 -6.83
N TYR A 90 -8.43 -4.13 -5.53
CA TYR A 90 -7.23 -4.14 -4.69
C TYR A 90 -6.61 -5.52 -4.49
N PRO A 91 -7.34 -6.61 -4.20
CA PRO A 91 -6.72 -7.93 -4.09
C PRO A 91 -6.06 -8.40 -5.39
N ILE A 92 -6.58 -7.98 -6.55
CA ILE A 92 -5.98 -8.29 -7.86
C ILE A 92 -4.66 -7.53 -8.03
N VAL A 93 -4.69 -6.22 -7.77
CA VAL A 93 -3.51 -5.36 -7.84
C VAL A 93 -2.46 -5.83 -6.81
N THR A 94 -2.89 -6.19 -5.61
CA THR A 94 -2.00 -6.68 -4.55
C THR A 94 -1.34 -8.01 -4.92
N LEU A 95 -2.06 -8.94 -5.54
CA LEU A 95 -1.49 -10.19 -6.06
C LEU A 95 -0.34 -9.93 -7.04
N TYR A 96 -0.56 -9.02 -7.98
CA TYR A 96 0.46 -8.60 -8.93
C TYR A 96 1.66 -7.95 -8.22
N LEU A 97 1.40 -6.97 -7.34
CA LEU A 97 2.44 -6.23 -6.64
C LEU A 97 3.30 -7.13 -5.74
N VAL A 98 2.68 -8.05 -5.00
CA VAL A 98 3.42 -9.01 -4.15
C VAL A 98 4.25 -9.97 -5.01
N THR A 99 3.71 -10.44 -6.13
CA THR A 99 4.46 -11.31 -7.06
C THR A 99 5.71 -10.60 -7.60
N GLU A 100 5.58 -9.32 -7.98
CA GLU A 100 6.69 -8.52 -8.48
C GLU A 100 7.69 -8.15 -7.37
N LEU A 101 7.21 -7.82 -6.15
CA LEU A 101 8.08 -7.58 -4.99
C LEU A 101 8.89 -8.82 -4.62
N LEU A 102 8.28 -10.01 -4.65
CA LEU A 102 9.01 -11.26 -4.42
C LEU A 102 10.12 -11.49 -5.45
N LYS A 103 9.95 -11.02 -6.69
CA LYS A 103 11.01 -11.06 -7.70
C LYS A 103 12.20 -10.19 -7.33
N GLU A 104 11.96 -9.00 -6.76
CA GLU A 104 13.02 -8.08 -6.35
C GLU A 104 13.74 -8.55 -5.05
N ILE A 105 12.95 -9.09 -4.10
CA ILE A 105 13.46 -9.44 -2.75
C ILE A 105 14.05 -10.86 -2.75
N HIS A 106 13.43 -11.79 -3.48
CA HIS A 106 13.82 -13.20 -3.54
C HIS A 106 14.07 -13.65 -4.99
N PRO A 107 15.15 -13.18 -5.65
CA PRO A 107 15.41 -13.44 -7.07
C PRO A 107 15.63 -14.92 -7.41
N ARG A 108 15.89 -15.76 -6.39
CA ARG A 108 16.07 -17.22 -6.57
C ARG A 108 14.77 -17.99 -6.75
N LEU A 109 13.62 -17.40 -6.34
CA LEU A 109 12.33 -18.03 -6.52
C LEU A 109 11.94 -18.06 -8.00
N THR A 110 11.42 -19.19 -8.44
CA THR A 110 10.81 -19.34 -9.77
C THR A 110 9.55 -18.49 -9.90
N ARG A 111 9.09 -18.25 -11.12
CA ARG A 111 7.84 -17.51 -11.35
C ARG A 111 6.64 -18.17 -10.65
N GLN A 112 6.58 -19.50 -10.65
CA GLN A 112 5.49 -20.24 -10.02
C GLN A 112 5.52 -20.11 -8.48
N GLU A 113 6.71 -20.29 -7.87
CA GLU A 113 6.85 -20.13 -6.42
C GLU A 113 6.47 -18.74 -5.95
N ARG A 114 6.89 -17.69 -6.68
CA ARG A 114 6.49 -16.30 -6.38
C ARG A 114 4.98 -16.12 -6.44
N PHE A 115 4.35 -16.68 -7.48
CA PHE A 115 2.91 -16.56 -7.64
C PHE A 115 2.14 -17.29 -6.51
N TYR A 116 2.52 -18.52 -6.18
CA TYR A 116 1.90 -19.26 -5.07
C TYR A 116 2.12 -18.57 -3.72
N SER A 117 3.34 -18.08 -3.45
CA SER A 117 3.62 -17.33 -2.23
C SER A 117 2.79 -16.05 -2.15
N ALA A 118 2.66 -15.32 -3.26
CA ALA A 118 1.80 -14.14 -3.33
C ALA A 118 0.33 -14.49 -3.08
N ALA A 119 -0.16 -15.59 -3.68
CA ALA A 119 -1.54 -16.06 -3.48
C ALA A 119 -1.82 -16.39 -2.01
N VAL A 120 -0.88 -17.06 -1.33
CA VAL A 120 -0.99 -17.34 0.12
C VAL A 120 -1.01 -16.04 0.94
N ILE A 121 -0.14 -15.07 0.62
CA ILE A 121 -0.08 -13.80 1.36
C ILE A 121 -1.39 -13.01 1.21
N ILE A 122 -1.94 -12.89 0.00
CA ILE A 122 -3.16 -12.09 -0.21
C ILE A 122 -4.42 -12.76 0.35
N THR A 123 -4.40 -14.08 0.56
CA THR A 123 -5.52 -14.81 1.20
C THR A 123 -5.42 -14.80 2.73
N PHE A 124 -4.53 -13.99 3.31
CA PHE A 124 -4.51 -13.80 4.77
C PHE A 124 -5.89 -13.37 5.27
N PRO A 125 -6.50 -14.10 6.21
CA PRO A 125 -7.94 -14.03 6.47
C PRO A 125 -8.48 -12.62 6.76
N ILE A 126 -7.76 -11.83 7.55
CA ILE A 126 -8.20 -10.48 7.92
C ILE A 126 -8.21 -9.56 6.68
N LEU A 127 -7.10 -9.54 5.91
CA LEU A 127 -7.02 -8.72 4.70
C LEU A 127 -8.05 -9.17 3.66
N TYR A 128 -8.23 -10.51 3.53
CA TYR A 128 -9.18 -11.08 2.57
C TYR A 128 -10.63 -10.71 2.91
N PHE A 129 -10.99 -10.73 4.18
CA PHE A 129 -12.31 -10.32 4.67
C PHE A 129 -12.64 -8.86 4.31
N PHE A 130 -11.72 -7.94 4.54
CA PHE A 130 -11.94 -6.53 4.23
C PHE A 130 -12.05 -6.21 2.73
N ASN A 131 -11.65 -7.11 1.83
CA ASN A 131 -11.87 -6.92 0.41
C ASN A 131 -13.35 -6.95 0.00
N PHE A 132 -14.22 -7.58 0.79
CA PHE A 132 -15.67 -7.66 0.51
C PHE A 132 -16.46 -6.49 1.10
N MET A 133 -15.81 -5.61 1.81
CA MET A 133 -16.38 -4.44 2.44
C MET A 133 -15.86 -3.16 1.77
N TYR A 134 -16.61 -2.09 1.87
CA TYR A 134 -16.18 -0.79 1.40
C TYR A 134 -15.26 -0.12 2.43
N TYR A 135 -13.99 -0.51 2.43
CA TYR A 135 -13.00 -0.16 3.44
C TYR A 135 -11.69 0.35 2.85
N THR A 136 -10.93 1.07 3.66
CA THR A 136 -9.66 1.69 3.26
C THR A 136 -8.49 0.71 3.21
N ASP A 137 -8.59 -0.47 3.82
CA ASP A 137 -7.49 -1.41 4.04
C ASP A 137 -6.87 -1.93 2.75
N GLY A 138 -7.71 -2.38 1.81
CA GLY A 138 -7.25 -2.91 0.52
C GLY A 138 -6.47 -1.87 -0.27
N GLY A 139 -7.01 -0.65 -0.39
CA GLY A 139 -6.35 0.45 -1.09
C GLY A 139 -5.07 0.90 -0.40
N SER A 140 -5.11 1.05 0.92
CA SER A 140 -3.93 1.35 1.74
C SER A 140 -2.79 0.37 1.48
N ALA A 141 -3.05 -0.94 1.60
CA ALA A 141 -2.06 -1.98 1.37
C ALA A 141 -1.53 -1.97 -0.07
N ALA A 142 -2.41 -1.85 -1.06
CA ALA A 142 -2.02 -1.83 -2.47
C ALA A 142 -1.07 -0.66 -2.79
N PHE A 143 -1.37 0.56 -2.35
CA PHE A 143 -0.52 1.71 -2.62
C PHE A 143 0.78 1.73 -1.82
N VAL A 144 0.82 1.20 -0.60
CA VAL A 144 2.07 0.97 0.15
C VAL A 144 2.96 -0.03 -0.58
N LEU A 145 2.41 -1.15 -1.06
CA LEU A 145 3.16 -2.15 -1.82
C LEU A 145 3.64 -1.60 -3.18
N ALA A 146 2.81 -0.80 -3.86
CA ALA A 146 3.20 -0.13 -5.10
C ALA A 146 4.38 0.84 -4.87
N SER A 147 4.32 1.61 -3.77
CA SER A 147 5.41 2.48 -3.37
C SER A 147 6.71 1.70 -3.12
N TRP A 148 6.62 0.60 -2.38
CA TRP A 148 7.79 -0.23 -2.08
C TRP A 148 8.39 -0.87 -3.35
N LEU A 149 7.56 -1.38 -4.25
CA LEU A 149 8.00 -1.92 -5.53
C LEU A 149 8.68 -0.85 -6.38
N ALA A 150 8.11 0.35 -6.47
CA ALA A 150 8.73 1.46 -7.20
C ALA A 150 10.09 1.84 -6.61
N ALA A 151 10.21 1.90 -5.29
CA ALA A 151 11.48 2.18 -4.59
C ALA A 151 12.53 1.09 -4.88
N LYS A 152 12.16 -0.20 -4.81
CA LYS A 152 13.06 -1.32 -5.14
C LYS A 152 13.55 -1.29 -6.57
N ARG A 153 12.79 -0.70 -7.48
CA ARG A 153 13.16 -0.50 -8.90
C ARG A 153 13.90 0.83 -9.16
N GLY A 154 14.16 1.62 -8.11
CA GLY A 154 14.88 2.90 -8.21
C GLY A 154 13.99 4.09 -8.62
N TYR A 155 12.68 3.91 -8.76
CA TYR A 155 11.74 4.98 -9.13
C TYR A 155 11.24 5.75 -7.90
N HIS A 156 12.14 6.48 -7.22
CA HIS A 156 11.85 7.12 -5.93
C HIS A 156 10.75 8.18 -5.98
N LEU A 157 10.64 8.94 -7.07
CA LEU A 157 9.54 9.89 -7.26
C LEU A 157 8.19 9.16 -7.33
N LEU A 158 8.11 8.08 -8.12
CA LEU A 158 6.89 7.27 -8.23
C LEU A 158 6.54 6.61 -6.89
N ALA A 159 7.55 6.18 -6.15
CA ALA A 159 7.38 5.63 -4.80
C ALA A 159 6.78 6.66 -3.84
N ALA A 160 7.31 7.89 -3.83
CA ALA A 160 6.76 8.97 -2.99
C ALA A 160 5.33 9.34 -3.42
N LEU A 161 5.02 9.38 -4.73
CA LEU A 161 3.67 9.62 -5.23
C LEU A 161 2.69 8.50 -4.83
N ALA A 162 3.10 7.24 -4.94
CA ALA A 162 2.29 6.11 -4.47
C ALA A 162 2.07 6.17 -2.95
N SER A 163 3.09 6.58 -2.16
CA SER A 163 2.95 6.83 -0.73
C SER A 163 1.98 7.98 -0.45
N ALA A 164 1.99 9.06 -1.25
CA ALA A 164 1.03 10.15 -1.12
C ALA A 164 -0.40 9.66 -1.33
N VAL A 165 -0.63 8.80 -2.32
CA VAL A 165 -1.94 8.17 -2.51
C VAL A 165 -2.28 7.25 -1.33
N ALA A 166 -1.33 6.45 -0.82
CA ALA A 166 -1.55 5.62 0.37
C ALA A 166 -1.99 6.45 1.59
N LEU A 167 -1.40 7.65 1.77
CA LEU A 167 -1.80 8.58 2.84
C LEU A 167 -3.25 9.04 2.72
N THR A 168 -3.80 9.12 1.51
CA THR A 168 -5.22 9.47 1.31
C THR A 168 -6.18 8.35 1.73
N PHE A 169 -5.71 7.14 1.94
CA PHE A 169 -6.45 6.03 2.53
C PHE A 169 -6.30 5.99 4.05
N ARG A 170 -5.06 6.13 4.55
CA ARG A 170 -4.75 6.13 5.98
C ARG A 170 -3.54 7.03 6.26
N GLN A 171 -3.70 8.00 7.12
CA GLN A 171 -2.63 8.93 7.49
C GLN A 171 -1.42 8.20 8.12
N THR A 172 -1.66 7.08 8.81
CA THR A 172 -0.61 6.24 9.41
C THR A 172 0.35 5.65 8.37
N ASN A 173 0.02 5.65 7.08
CA ASN A 173 0.89 5.18 6.00
C ASN A 173 2.16 6.05 5.84
N ILE A 174 2.25 7.21 6.51
CA ILE A 174 3.50 7.97 6.58
C ILE A 174 4.64 7.15 7.16
N ILE A 175 4.34 6.24 8.11
CA ILE A 175 5.33 5.34 8.73
C ILE A 175 5.88 4.38 7.67
N TRP A 176 5.03 3.88 6.79
CA TRP A 176 5.44 3.01 5.68
C TRP A 176 6.28 3.77 4.64
N ALA A 177 5.97 5.03 4.37
CA ALA A 177 6.80 5.87 3.49
C ALA A 177 8.21 6.05 4.06
N LEU A 178 8.34 6.29 5.36
CA LEU A 178 9.64 6.36 6.06
C LEU A 178 10.39 5.02 6.05
N PHE A 179 9.68 3.90 6.26
CA PHE A 179 10.25 2.57 6.16
C PHE A 179 10.79 2.28 4.74
N ILE A 180 10.04 2.64 3.71
CA ILE A 180 10.43 2.47 2.31
C ILE A 180 11.66 3.31 1.99
N LEU A 181 11.70 4.58 2.41
CA LEU A 181 12.88 5.42 2.28
C LEU A 181 14.08 4.80 3.01
N GLY A 182 13.89 4.36 4.26
CA GLY A 182 14.96 3.72 5.05
C GLY A 182 15.54 2.50 4.36
N THR A 183 14.69 1.61 3.82
CA THR A 183 15.13 0.43 3.06
C THR A 183 15.84 0.80 1.77
N ALA A 184 15.38 1.84 1.05
CA ALA A 184 16.03 2.32 -0.16
C ALA A 184 17.42 2.90 0.12
N LEU A 185 17.58 3.66 1.22
CA LEU A 185 18.86 4.17 1.66
C LEU A 185 19.83 3.04 2.08
N LEU A 186 19.34 1.98 2.71
CA LEU A 186 20.13 0.79 3.02
C LEU A 186 20.59 0.07 1.74
N ASP A 187 19.77 0.05 0.68
CA ASP A 187 20.12 -0.54 -0.62
C ASP A 187 21.23 0.24 -1.37
N LEU A 188 21.49 1.51 -0.99
CA LEU A 188 22.65 2.28 -1.48
C LEU A 188 23.98 1.68 -1.07
N SER A 189 24.02 0.88 0.00
CA SER A 189 25.24 0.21 0.43
C SER A 189 25.72 -0.77 -0.64
N SER A 190 26.95 -0.58 -1.13
CA SER A 190 27.53 -1.49 -2.12
C SER A 190 27.73 -2.89 -1.53
N LYS A 191 27.85 -3.90 -2.42
CA LYS A 191 28.16 -5.27 -1.99
C LYS A 191 29.48 -5.35 -1.19
N ASP A 192 30.45 -4.49 -1.48
CA ASP A 192 31.74 -4.44 -0.80
C ASP A 192 31.64 -3.74 0.56
N GLU A 193 30.80 -2.69 0.68
CA GLU A 193 30.53 -2.04 1.96
C GLU A 193 29.71 -2.94 2.89
N ARG A 194 28.85 -3.81 2.33
CA ARG A 194 28.13 -4.85 3.10
C ARG A 194 29.05 -5.95 3.64
N ARG A 195 30.29 -6.09 3.15
CA ARG A 195 31.30 -6.99 3.74
C ARG A 195 31.83 -6.46 5.08
N HIS A 196 31.82 -5.14 5.29
CA HIS A 196 32.08 -4.53 6.60
C HIS A 196 30.86 -4.55 7.51
N PHE A 197 29.67 -4.69 6.96
CA PHE A 197 28.44 -5.06 7.63
C PHE A 197 28.39 -6.58 7.62
N ASP A 198 28.92 -7.23 8.66
CA ASP A 198 28.93 -8.70 8.75
C ASP A 198 27.52 -9.25 8.45
N PRO A 199 27.31 -9.99 7.32
CA PRO A 199 26.00 -10.60 7.04
C PRO A 199 25.59 -11.62 8.09
N LYS A 200 26.53 -12.07 8.95
CA LYS A 200 26.26 -12.87 10.15
C LYS A 200 25.78 -12.04 11.33
N ALA A 201 25.94 -10.70 11.30
CA ALA A 201 25.39 -9.75 12.24
C ALA A 201 23.93 -9.35 11.88
N ALA A 202 23.18 -10.22 11.22
CA ALA A 202 21.74 -10.04 11.00
C ALA A 202 20.95 -9.85 12.32
N PHE A 203 21.60 -10.09 13.46
CA PHE A 203 21.03 -9.88 14.77
C PHE A 203 21.96 -8.98 15.58
N ILE A 204 21.48 -7.77 15.88
CA ILE A 204 22.12 -6.88 16.88
C ILE A 204 21.96 -7.54 18.24
N ARG A 205 23.06 -8.07 18.78
CA ARG A 205 23.09 -8.80 20.05
C ARG A 205 23.52 -7.94 21.24
N SER A 206 24.01 -6.72 20.98
CA SER A 206 24.45 -5.81 22.03
C SER A 206 24.21 -4.36 21.64
N PRO A 207 24.01 -3.45 22.61
CA PRO A 207 23.90 -2.01 22.36
C PRO A 207 25.10 -1.44 21.58
N LEU A 208 26.30 -1.96 21.82
CA LEU A 208 27.53 -1.53 21.12
C LEU A 208 27.46 -1.86 19.63
N GLN A 209 26.96 -3.05 19.26
CA GLN A 209 26.76 -3.42 17.85
C GLN A 209 25.74 -2.51 17.18
N LEU A 210 24.67 -2.11 17.88
CA LEU A 210 23.69 -1.15 17.35
C LEU A 210 24.37 0.20 17.06
N VAL A 211 25.17 0.71 18.00
CA VAL A 211 25.93 1.97 17.82
C VAL A 211 26.87 1.87 16.61
N HIS A 212 27.61 0.78 16.48
CA HIS A 212 28.48 0.56 15.33
C HIS A 212 27.72 0.49 13.99
N ALA A 213 26.56 -0.19 13.98
CA ALA A 213 25.70 -0.26 12.81
C ALA A 213 25.19 1.13 12.41
N LEU A 214 24.68 1.90 13.36
CA LEU A 214 24.18 3.25 13.13
C LEU A 214 25.29 4.20 12.67
N THR A 215 26.44 4.17 13.30
CA THR A 215 27.60 5.00 12.89
C THR A 215 28.11 4.61 11.50
N GLY A 216 28.15 3.32 11.18
CA GLY A 216 28.47 2.82 9.85
C GLY A 216 27.49 3.32 8.80
N PHE A 217 26.19 3.25 9.08
CA PHE A 217 25.14 3.75 8.21
C PHE A 217 25.24 5.28 7.96
N VAL A 218 25.46 6.06 9.02
CA VAL A 218 25.67 7.52 8.89
C VAL A 218 26.90 7.84 8.05
N ARG A 219 28.03 7.16 8.25
CA ARG A 219 29.23 7.35 7.44
C ARG A 219 28.99 7.03 5.97
N MET A 220 28.26 5.95 5.67
CA MET A 220 27.88 5.58 4.32
C MET A 220 26.99 6.66 3.67
N LEU A 221 26.00 7.21 4.39
CA LEU A 221 25.15 8.30 3.89
C LEU A 221 25.98 9.57 3.60
N LEU A 222 26.94 9.90 4.45
CA LEU A 222 27.84 11.03 4.22
C LEU A 222 28.74 10.81 3.00
N ALA A 223 29.29 9.61 2.85
CA ALA A 223 30.13 9.26 1.70
C ALA A 223 29.36 9.28 0.38
N LYS A 224 28.05 8.96 0.40
CA LYS A 224 27.15 8.93 -0.79
C LYS A 224 26.09 10.02 -0.71
N PHE A 225 26.41 11.16 -0.12
CA PHE A 225 25.45 12.22 0.21
C PHE A 225 24.58 12.66 -0.97
N SER A 226 25.18 12.91 -2.13
CA SER A 226 24.46 13.34 -3.33
C SER A 226 23.40 12.29 -3.76
N ALA A 227 23.78 11.01 -3.83
CA ALA A 227 22.84 9.94 -4.18
C ALA A 227 21.74 9.76 -3.11
N ALA A 228 22.11 9.77 -1.84
CA ALA A 228 21.16 9.67 -0.74
C ALA A 228 20.16 10.84 -0.74
N LEU A 229 20.64 12.06 -0.99
CA LEU A 229 19.79 13.25 -1.07
C LEU A 229 18.83 13.17 -2.26
N THR A 230 19.30 12.79 -3.45
CA THR A 230 18.46 12.62 -4.64
C THR A 230 17.35 11.60 -4.40
N MET A 231 17.65 10.49 -3.73
CA MET A 231 16.65 9.47 -3.37
C MET A 231 15.65 9.98 -2.31
N ALA A 232 16.13 10.76 -1.33
CA ALA A 232 15.30 11.23 -0.22
C ALA A 232 14.41 12.41 -0.58
N MET A 233 14.80 13.26 -1.54
CA MET A 233 14.07 14.49 -1.88
C MET A 233 12.56 14.30 -2.13
N PRO A 234 12.09 13.31 -2.90
CA PRO A 234 10.66 13.11 -3.09
C PRO A 234 9.91 12.78 -1.79
N TYR A 235 10.55 12.01 -0.90
CA TYR A 235 9.97 11.66 0.40
C TYR A 235 10.01 12.83 1.38
N LEU A 236 11.04 13.66 1.34
CA LEU A 236 11.09 14.91 2.13
C LEU A 236 9.98 15.87 1.69
N GLY A 237 9.71 15.97 0.39
CA GLY A 237 8.56 16.71 -0.13
C GLY A 237 7.23 16.14 0.37
N LEU A 238 7.08 14.81 0.40
CA LEU A 238 5.91 14.14 0.95
C LEU A 238 5.73 14.44 2.45
N LEU A 239 6.81 14.36 3.23
CA LEU A 239 6.80 14.66 4.67
C LEU A 239 6.44 16.11 4.94
N ALA A 240 7.01 17.05 4.18
CA ALA A 240 6.69 18.46 4.29
C ALA A 240 5.20 18.73 3.95
N GLY A 241 4.70 18.12 2.87
CA GLY A 241 3.28 18.18 2.50
C GLY A 241 2.36 17.59 3.57
N PHE A 242 2.74 16.47 4.17
CA PHE A 242 1.99 15.86 5.27
C PHE A 242 2.00 16.72 6.53
N ALA A 243 3.15 17.31 6.90
CA ALA A 243 3.25 18.23 8.02
C ALA A 243 2.39 19.50 7.79
N ALA A 244 2.40 20.04 6.56
CA ALA A 244 1.54 21.16 6.19
C ALA A 244 0.05 20.80 6.29
N PHE A 245 -0.32 19.59 5.85
CA PHE A 245 -1.69 19.06 6.00
C PHE A 245 -2.10 18.97 7.47
N ILE A 246 -1.27 18.39 8.35
CA ILE A 246 -1.57 18.30 9.78
C ILE A 246 -1.78 19.70 10.38
N LYS A 247 -0.91 20.66 10.04
CA LYS A 247 -1.04 22.03 10.52
C LYS A 247 -2.33 22.70 10.04
N TRP A 248 -2.68 22.50 8.78
CA TRP A 248 -3.91 23.04 8.18
C TRP A 248 -5.18 22.39 8.78
N ASN A 249 -5.12 21.07 9.00
CA ASN A 249 -6.24 20.29 9.55
C ASN A 249 -6.43 20.48 11.07
N GLY A 250 -5.50 21.14 11.75
CA GLY A 250 -5.58 21.37 13.20
C GLY A 250 -5.08 20.20 14.06
N GLY A 251 -4.56 19.15 13.46
CA GLY A 251 -4.00 17.97 14.13
C GLY A 251 -4.04 16.70 13.30
N ILE A 252 -3.47 15.65 13.86
CA ILE A 252 -3.65 14.29 13.34
C ILE A 252 -5.03 13.84 13.81
N VAL A 253 -5.96 13.66 12.88
CA VAL A 253 -7.25 13.07 13.18
C VAL A 253 -7.05 11.56 13.20
N LEU A 254 -7.23 10.95 14.34
CA LEU A 254 -7.21 9.50 14.55
C LEU A 254 -8.62 8.98 14.62
#